data_ece5c1a8a7a6808eb2b22c1eb15c2049
#
_entry.id   ece5c1a8a7a6808eb2b22c1eb15c2049
#
_cell.length_a   1.000
_cell.length_b   1.000
_cell.length_c   1.000
_cell.angle_alpha   90.00
_cell.angle_beta   90.00
_cell.angle_gamma   90.00
#
_symmetry.space_group_name_H-M   'P 1'
#
loop_
_entity.id
_entity.type
_entity.pdbx_description
1 polymer ?
#
loop_
_entity_poly.entity_id
_entity_poly.type
_entity_poly.pdbx_seq_one_letter_code
_entity_poly.pdbx_strand_id
1 'polypeptide(L)'
;MRRSMSVVLAWALLSFPAEAQDRSVGRNLAVRWCMACHVVEPGQSTATDNAPSFRTIAARPGTTAASLDRYLSIGHTLMPDFLLSSQERDALVAYILSLR
;
A
#
# COMPACT_ATOMS: atom_id res chain seq x y z
N MET A 1 56.48 -2.63 -20.95
CA MET A 1 55.07 -2.33 -21.31
C MET A 1 54.15 -2.80 -20.18
N ARG A 2 53.71 -1.89 -19.37
CA ARG A 2 52.74 -2.18 -18.29
C ARG A 2 51.33 -1.98 -18.84
N ARG A 3 50.58 -3.06 -18.98
CA ARG A 3 49.15 -2.99 -19.30
C ARG A 3 48.41 -2.69 -18.01
N SER A 4 47.92 -1.46 -17.87
CA SER A 4 47.00 -1.06 -16.82
C SER A 4 45.63 -1.71 -17.11
N MET A 5 45.28 -2.70 -16.32
CA MET A 5 43.96 -3.29 -16.32
C MET A 5 43.06 -2.38 -15.48
N SER A 6 42.30 -1.50 -16.13
CA SER A 6 41.29 -0.70 -15.47
C SER A 6 40.09 -1.59 -15.07
N VAL A 7 40.00 -1.90 -13.80
CA VAL A 7 38.81 -2.57 -13.24
C VAL A 7 37.71 -1.56 -13.17
N VAL A 8 36.78 -1.60 -14.12
CA VAL A 8 35.55 -0.85 -14.07
C VAL A 8 34.61 -1.57 -13.09
N LEU A 9 34.55 -1.06 -11.87
CA LEU A 9 33.58 -1.52 -10.88
C LEU A 9 32.21 -1.01 -11.33
N ALA A 10 31.43 -1.87 -11.98
CA ALA A 10 30.04 -1.58 -12.30
C ALA A 10 29.22 -1.63 -11.00
N TRP A 11 28.89 -0.48 -10.46
CA TRP A 11 27.90 -0.35 -9.38
C TRP A 11 26.51 -0.62 -9.99
N ALA A 12 26.04 -1.83 -9.83
CA ALA A 12 24.65 -2.15 -10.11
C ALA A 12 23.80 -1.43 -9.04
N LEU A 13 23.28 -0.26 -9.39
CA LEU A 13 22.28 0.42 -8.58
C LEU A 13 21.02 -0.45 -8.59
N LEU A 14 20.78 -1.14 -7.50
CA LEU A 14 19.54 -1.87 -7.24
C LEU A 14 18.42 -0.82 -7.06
N SER A 15 17.84 -0.39 -8.17
CA SER A 15 16.67 0.48 -8.16
C SER A 15 15.44 -0.37 -7.87
N PHE A 16 14.89 -0.23 -6.67
CA PHE A 16 13.59 -0.81 -6.36
C PHE A 16 12.50 -0.03 -7.10
N PRO A 17 11.51 -0.71 -7.72
CA PRO A 17 10.39 -0.01 -8.35
C PRO A 17 9.66 0.87 -7.34
N ALA A 18 9.28 2.09 -7.73
CA ALA A 18 8.51 3.01 -6.91
C ALA A 18 7.19 2.37 -6.40
N GLU A 19 6.56 1.55 -7.22
CA GLU A 19 5.34 0.79 -6.87
C GLU A 19 5.56 -0.17 -5.70
N ALA A 20 6.70 -0.83 -5.60
CA ALA A 20 7.01 -1.71 -4.48
C ALA A 20 7.22 -0.91 -3.19
N GLN A 21 7.79 0.29 -3.26
CA GLN A 21 7.93 1.21 -2.13
C GLN A 21 6.57 1.71 -1.66
N ASP A 22 5.70 2.14 -2.58
CA ASP A 22 4.34 2.60 -2.26
C ASP A 22 3.52 1.51 -1.59
N ARG A 23 3.57 0.28 -2.08
CA ARG A 23 2.88 -0.86 -1.45
C ARG A 23 3.40 -1.14 -0.04
N SER A 24 4.69 -1.05 0.17
CA SER A 24 5.29 -1.23 1.50
C SER A 24 4.84 -0.15 2.48
N VAL A 25 4.87 1.10 2.06
CA VAL A 25 4.37 2.23 2.86
C VAL A 25 2.87 2.07 3.12
N GLY A 26 2.09 1.72 2.11
CA GLY A 26 0.65 1.50 2.23
C GLY A 26 0.31 0.37 3.20
N ARG A 27 1.06 -0.74 3.16
CA ARG A 27 0.91 -1.82 4.13
C ARG A 27 1.16 -1.33 5.56
N ASN A 28 2.22 -0.57 5.77
CA ASN A 28 2.54 -0.05 7.10
C ASN A 28 1.46 0.90 7.63
N LEU A 29 0.90 1.74 6.76
CA LEU A 29 -0.24 2.59 7.11
C LEU A 29 -1.48 1.75 7.47
N ALA A 30 -1.78 0.73 6.67
CA ALA A 30 -2.91 -0.17 6.91
C ALA A 30 -2.79 -0.88 8.26
N VAL A 31 -1.63 -1.41 8.58
CA VAL A 31 -1.38 -2.08 9.88
C VAL A 31 -1.52 -1.09 11.04
N ARG A 32 -1.09 0.14 10.86
CA ARG A 32 -1.15 1.16 11.92
C ARG A 32 -2.58 1.66 12.15
N TRP A 33 -3.34 1.92 11.10
CA TRP A 33 -4.58 2.69 11.18
C TRP A 33 -5.84 1.89 10.87
N CYS A 34 -5.75 0.79 10.16
CA CYS A 34 -6.91 0.10 9.60
C CYS A 34 -7.13 -1.29 10.19
N MET A 35 -6.11 -1.90 10.75
CA MET A 35 -6.09 -3.28 11.21
C MET A 35 -7.06 -3.54 12.37
N ALA A 36 -7.40 -2.52 13.15
CA ALA A 36 -8.35 -2.67 14.24
C ALA A 36 -9.74 -3.09 13.76
N CYS A 37 -10.14 -2.64 12.57
CA CYS A 37 -11.48 -2.89 12.02
C CYS A 37 -11.45 -3.78 10.78
N HIS A 38 -10.42 -3.70 9.96
CA HIS A 38 -10.28 -4.46 8.72
C HIS A 38 -9.27 -5.58 8.84
N VAL A 39 -9.49 -6.67 8.13
CA VAL A 39 -8.41 -7.60 7.79
C VAL A 39 -7.63 -6.97 6.65
N VAL A 40 -6.41 -6.55 6.93
CA VAL A 40 -5.59 -5.77 5.99
C VAL A 40 -4.52 -6.58 5.29
N GLU A 41 -4.18 -7.77 5.82
CA GLU A 41 -3.14 -8.62 5.24
C GLU A 41 -3.42 -10.11 5.44
N PRO A 42 -2.82 -10.97 4.59
CA PRO A 42 -2.87 -12.42 4.80
C PRO A 42 -2.30 -12.81 6.16
N GLY A 43 -2.94 -13.77 6.83
CA GLY A 43 -2.49 -14.24 8.14
C GLY A 43 -3.07 -13.47 9.33
N GLN A 44 -3.67 -12.31 9.12
CA GLN A 44 -4.46 -11.64 10.16
C GLN A 44 -5.74 -12.43 10.42
N SER A 45 -5.93 -12.91 11.64
CA SER A 45 -7.03 -13.82 11.96
C SER A 45 -8.35 -13.09 12.19
N THR A 46 -8.32 -11.95 12.84
CA THR A 46 -9.53 -11.21 13.24
C THR A 46 -9.35 -9.71 13.15
N ALA A 47 -10.47 -9.01 12.97
CA ALA A 47 -10.61 -7.59 13.19
C ALA A 47 -11.80 -7.39 14.15
N THR A 48 -11.86 -6.25 14.85
CA THR A 48 -12.84 -6.02 15.91
C THR A 48 -14.24 -5.72 15.39
N ASP A 49 -14.34 -5.07 14.23
CA ASP A 49 -15.61 -4.73 13.59
C ASP A 49 -15.81 -5.54 12.32
N ASN A 50 -17.06 -5.75 11.91
CA ASN A 50 -17.40 -6.47 10.69
C ASN A 50 -17.14 -5.66 9.41
N ALA A 51 -16.07 -4.87 9.39
CA ALA A 51 -15.64 -4.16 8.20
C ALA A 51 -15.11 -5.13 7.14
N PRO A 52 -15.33 -4.87 5.85
CA PRO A 52 -14.87 -5.78 4.80
C PRO A 52 -13.34 -5.85 4.79
N SER A 53 -12.81 -7.03 4.47
CA SER A 53 -11.36 -7.17 4.30
C SER A 53 -10.87 -6.33 3.13
N PHE A 54 -9.61 -5.92 3.16
CA PHE A 54 -9.00 -5.19 2.06
C PHE A 54 -9.00 -6.01 0.76
N ARG A 55 -8.82 -7.31 0.88
CA ARG A 55 -8.91 -8.21 -0.28
C ARG A 55 -10.30 -8.21 -0.90
N THR A 56 -11.34 -8.24 -0.09
CA THR A 56 -12.73 -8.15 -0.56
C THR A 56 -12.98 -6.81 -1.25
N ILE A 57 -12.53 -5.72 -0.66
CA ILE A 57 -12.66 -4.38 -1.24
C ILE A 57 -11.96 -4.33 -2.60
N ALA A 58 -10.73 -4.81 -2.68
CA ALA A 58 -9.94 -4.81 -3.91
C ALA A 58 -10.59 -5.63 -5.04
N ALA A 59 -11.29 -6.71 -4.69
CA ALA A 59 -11.92 -7.60 -5.65
C ALA A 59 -13.32 -7.14 -6.13
N ARG A 60 -13.92 -6.14 -5.49
CA ARG A 60 -15.26 -5.65 -5.89
C ARG A 60 -15.23 -5.07 -7.30
N PRO A 61 -16.27 -5.34 -8.12
CA PRO A 61 -16.45 -4.63 -9.37
C PRO A 61 -16.53 -3.12 -9.14
N GLY A 62 -15.86 -2.36 -9.99
CA GLY A 62 -15.84 -0.90 -9.88
C GLY A 62 -14.81 -0.33 -8.88
N THR A 63 -14.08 -1.15 -8.14
CA THR A 63 -12.96 -0.68 -7.32
C THR A 63 -11.79 -0.27 -8.19
N THR A 64 -11.47 1.00 -8.16
CA THR A 64 -10.38 1.62 -8.90
C THR A 64 -9.52 2.46 -7.96
N ALA A 65 -8.34 2.86 -8.41
CA ALA A 65 -7.51 3.79 -7.65
C ALA A 65 -8.27 5.09 -7.33
N ALA A 66 -8.98 5.63 -8.31
CA ALA A 66 -9.77 6.85 -8.13
C ALA A 66 -10.91 6.68 -7.12
N SER A 67 -11.63 5.55 -7.18
CA SER A 67 -12.73 5.30 -6.24
C SER A 67 -12.24 5.12 -4.81
N LEU A 68 -11.10 4.45 -4.61
CA LEU A 68 -10.49 4.28 -3.30
C LEU A 68 -9.95 5.61 -2.75
N ASP A 69 -9.27 6.39 -3.57
CA ASP A 69 -8.77 7.70 -3.14
C ASP A 69 -9.91 8.60 -2.69
N ARG A 70 -10.97 8.65 -3.47
CA ARG A 70 -12.18 9.41 -3.12
C ARG A 70 -12.79 8.93 -1.82
N TYR A 71 -12.92 7.63 -1.63
CA TYR A 71 -13.48 7.06 -0.41
C TYR A 71 -12.63 7.40 0.82
N LEU A 72 -11.32 7.30 0.70
CA LEU A 72 -10.39 7.59 1.80
C LEU A 72 -10.25 9.09 2.11
N SER A 73 -10.66 9.96 1.20
CA SER A 73 -10.61 11.41 1.41
C SER A 73 -11.88 11.98 2.04
N ILE A 74 -12.92 11.17 2.19
CA ILE A 74 -14.22 11.56 2.75
C ILE A 74 -14.43 10.80 4.05
N GLY A 75 -14.83 11.50 5.11
CA GLY A 75 -15.22 10.87 6.37
C GLY A 75 -16.48 10.01 6.21
N HIS A 76 -16.51 8.85 6.86
CA HIS A 76 -17.66 7.94 6.89
C HIS A 76 -18.16 7.74 8.30
N THR A 77 -19.43 7.41 8.45
CA THR A 77 -20.11 7.33 9.74
C THR A 77 -19.46 6.35 10.71
N LEU A 78 -18.97 5.21 10.22
CA LEU A 78 -18.38 4.16 11.05
C LEU A 78 -16.86 4.04 10.88
N MET A 79 -16.30 4.67 9.88
CA MET A 79 -14.86 4.68 9.58
C MET A 79 -14.28 6.05 9.90
N PRO A 80 -13.35 6.15 10.86
CA PRO A 80 -12.71 7.42 11.18
C PRO A 80 -11.98 8.03 9.98
N ASP A 81 -11.97 9.36 9.92
CA ASP A 81 -11.13 10.10 9.00
C ASP A 81 -9.75 10.28 9.66
N PHE A 82 -8.75 9.61 9.14
CA PHE A 82 -7.37 9.69 9.65
C PHE A 82 -6.58 10.87 9.08
N LEU A 83 -7.20 11.73 8.29
CA LEU A 83 -6.56 12.90 7.66
C LEU A 83 -5.29 12.54 6.89
N LEU A 84 -5.36 11.47 6.12
CA LEU A 84 -4.25 11.01 5.30
C LEU A 84 -3.88 12.07 4.24
N SER A 85 -2.59 12.30 4.06
CA SER A 85 -2.10 13.10 2.93
C SER A 85 -2.40 12.40 1.60
N SER A 86 -2.33 13.15 0.49
CA SER A 86 -2.51 12.55 -0.83
C SER A 86 -1.49 11.45 -1.12
N GLN A 87 -0.24 11.63 -0.68
CA GLN A 87 0.80 10.61 -0.83
C GLN A 87 0.51 9.37 0.00
N GLU A 88 0.02 9.53 1.23
CA GLU A 88 -0.38 8.42 2.07
C GLU A 88 -1.57 7.66 1.48
N ARG A 89 -2.56 8.39 0.95
CA ARG A 89 -3.68 7.75 0.25
C ARG A 89 -3.22 6.97 -0.98
N ASP A 90 -2.33 7.54 -1.78
CA ASP A 90 -1.77 6.87 -2.96
C ASP A 90 -1.06 5.55 -2.57
N ALA A 91 -0.26 5.58 -1.52
CA ALA A 91 0.42 4.41 -1.02
C ALA A 91 -0.57 3.34 -0.51
N LEU A 92 -1.57 3.76 0.26
CA LEU A 92 -2.60 2.86 0.78
C LEU A 92 -3.43 2.24 -0.35
N VAL A 93 -3.81 3.03 -1.34
CA VAL A 93 -4.53 2.58 -2.54
C VAL A 93 -3.70 1.55 -3.31
N ALA A 94 -2.42 1.82 -3.55
CA ALA A 94 -1.52 0.87 -4.21
C ALA A 94 -1.44 -0.46 -3.46
N TYR A 95 -1.36 -0.40 -2.15
CA TYR A 95 -1.36 -1.61 -1.31
C TYR A 95 -2.68 -2.39 -1.42
N ILE A 96 -3.82 -1.72 -1.26
CA ILE A 96 -5.13 -2.38 -1.36
C ILE A 96 -5.28 -3.09 -2.72
N LEU A 97 -4.99 -2.40 -3.81
CA LEU A 97 -5.10 -2.96 -5.15
C LEU A 97 -4.12 -4.11 -5.42
N SER A 98 -3.01 -4.17 -4.69
CA SER A 98 -2.07 -5.29 -4.77
C SER A 98 -2.62 -6.60 -4.21
N LEU A 99 -3.72 -6.54 -3.47
CA LEU A 99 -4.35 -7.71 -2.83
C LEU A 99 -5.38 -8.42 -3.72
N ARG A 100 -5.58 -7.97 -4.94
CA ARG A 100 -6.45 -8.62 -5.94
C ARG A 100 -6.01 -10.04 -6.23
#